data_2548965dd4159c207ee53eb07bd38594
#
_entry.id   2548965dd4159c207ee53eb07bd38594
#
_cell.length_a   1.000
_cell.length_b   1.000
_cell.length_c   1.000
_cell.angle_alpha   90.00
_cell.angle_beta   90.00
_cell.angle_gamma   90.00
#
_symmetry.space_group_name_H-M   'P 1'
#
loop_
_entity.id
_entity.type
_entity.pdbx_description
1 polymer ?
#
loop_
_entity_poly.entity_id
_entity_poly.type
_entity_poly.pdbx_seq_one_letter_code
_entity_poly.pdbx_strand_id
1 'polypeptide(L)'
;MTGNEAASSAAGIPLRPFYAPGAGGRDYAEIGDPGAYPYTRGRIGPPAARTRRRRGWIHRELSGEGSPRRSNEQLRALLARGALGIDVIGDNPTMSALDPDHPMCIPAVGTTGVSLCRKQDFIELVAGIPLDEITLSHSLPPAFALAGQYLASPCHGIDPRVLRGSAIQPPLYSEDCSYSTFLPFGTRMRLTLDSIVFALREMPRFHAFLEDTYYISDGGLDVVEEMSLGLLEIREVCRRLLARGLPVDSFAPRIAILVNCRMDLFEEIAKIRATRRMFARMMREEFGATDPRSWSVNIAVHTSGLTLTAAQPANNIVRGAVQALAMAMAGVQGLEISAFDEPFRTPSAIAHQVAIRTQQVIQTETNVTAVEDPLGGSWYLESLTDELEGRIDAAVRQIEALGDVGTLVETGYFRNIFLHGMDRHSRAVQSGELRMVGVNEHVIAPEDDWFLRDIAEQRFEPDYAHVESIRAWRPTRDDVALRAGLEHVREASADPEADLMGPIVAALDADATIGEITGCLREGLGLPGDPFEFAARRQAPGIRT
;
A
#
# COMPACT_ATOMS: atom_id res chain seq x y z
N MET A 1 -32.26 -22.04 20.99
CA MET A 1 -32.62 -20.81 20.27
C MET A 1 -32.65 -19.70 21.30
N THR A 2 -31.52 -19.11 21.47
CA THR A 2 -31.25 -18.08 22.49
C THR A 2 -31.15 -16.75 21.75
N GLY A 3 -31.86 -15.74 22.27
CA GLY A 3 -31.66 -14.30 22.11
C GLY A 3 -31.46 -13.76 20.70
N ASN A 4 -32.36 -12.91 20.30
CA ASN A 4 -32.28 -12.05 19.12
C ASN A 4 -31.12 -11.04 19.33
N GLU A 5 -29.87 -11.46 19.20
CA GLU A 5 -28.77 -10.52 19.08
C GLU A 5 -28.96 -9.78 17.76
N ALA A 6 -29.08 -8.47 17.84
CA ALA A 6 -29.20 -7.63 16.64
C ALA A 6 -27.91 -7.82 15.80
N ALA A 7 -28.06 -8.14 14.52
CA ALA A 7 -26.93 -8.24 13.61
C ALA A 7 -26.19 -6.90 13.54
N SER A 8 -24.88 -6.93 13.43
CA SER A 8 -24.03 -5.76 13.21
C SER A 8 -23.08 -6.00 12.05
N SER A 9 -22.57 -4.92 11.42
CA SER A 9 -21.47 -4.98 10.47
C SER A 9 -20.15 -5.28 11.20
N ALA A 10 -19.07 -5.52 10.46
CA ALA A 10 -17.74 -5.77 11.02
C ALA A 10 -17.22 -4.58 11.85
N ALA A 11 -17.57 -3.34 11.49
CA ALA A 11 -17.30 -2.14 12.29
C ALA A 11 -18.33 -1.92 13.43
N GLY A 12 -19.10 -2.93 13.80
CA GLY A 12 -20.08 -2.86 14.90
C GLY A 12 -21.25 -1.91 14.64
N ILE A 13 -21.62 -1.64 13.40
CA ILE A 13 -22.80 -0.86 13.04
C ILE A 13 -24.05 -1.74 13.19
N PRO A 14 -25.04 -1.36 14.02
CA PRO A 14 -26.26 -2.15 14.16
C PRO A 14 -27.01 -2.25 12.84
N LEU A 15 -27.30 -3.47 12.39
CA LEU A 15 -28.03 -3.74 11.16
C LEU A 15 -29.50 -3.99 11.45
N ARG A 16 -30.37 -3.38 10.65
CA ARG A 16 -31.81 -3.65 10.69
C ARG A 16 -32.11 -4.86 9.79
N PRO A 17 -33.10 -5.69 10.13
CA PRO A 17 -33.54 -6.79 9.25
C PRO A 17 -34.07 -6.31 7.90
N PHE A 18 -34.49 -5.04 7.82
CA PHE A 18 -35.10 -4.45 6.65
C PHE A 18 -34.87 -2.93 6.62
N TYR A 19 -34.59 -2.42 5.42
CA TYR A 19 -34.45 -0.98 5.14
C TYR A 19 -35.52 -0.54 4.13
N ALA A 20 -36.17 0.59 4.40
CA ALA A 20 -37.27 1.14 3.59
C ALA A 20 -37.09 2.64 3.36
N PRO A 21 -37.82 3.27 2.43
CA PRO A 21 -37.86 4.71 2.29
C PRO A 21 -38.14 5.38 3.63
N GLY A 22 -37.41 6.45 3.95
CA GLY A 22 -37.53 7.17 5.22
C GLY A 22 -36.81 6.55 6.42
N ALA A 23 -36.17 5.39 6.25
CA ALA A 23 -35.36 4.75 7.30
C ALA A 23 -33.90 5.29 7.36
N GLY A 24 -33.66 6.52 6.89
CA GLY A 24 -32.34 7.17 6.80
C GLY A 24 -31.74 7.14 5.38
N GLY A 25 -32.53 6.80 4.36
CA GLY A 25 -32.10 6.90 2.97
C GLY A 25 -32.12 8.34 2.47
N ARG A 26 -31.10 8.76 1.75
CA ARG A 26 -31.02 10.06 1.10
C ARG A 26 -31.88 10.11 -0.16
N ASP A 27 -32.41 11.30 -0.47
CA ASP A 27 -33.02 11.57 -1.76
C ASP A 27 -31.96 11.47 -2.88
N TYR A 28 -32.41 11.17 -4.09
CA TYR A 28 -31.51 11.10 -5.26
C TYR A 28 -30.67 12.37 -5.44
N ALA A 29 -31.26 13.54 -5.17
CA ALA A 29 -30.56 14.81 -5.25
C ALA A 29 -29.37 14.93 -4.26
N GLU A 30 -29.43 14.25 -3.13
CA GLU A 30 -28.36 14.24 -2.12
C GLU A 30 -27.26 13.22 -2.46
N ILE A 31 -27.63 12.09 -3.11
CA ILE A 31 -26.69 11.07 -3.56
C ILE A 31 -25.95 11.54 -4.82
N GLY A 32 -26.66 12.18 -5.73
CA GLY A 32 -26.17 12.72 -6.99
C GLY A 32 -25.89 11.67 -8.07
N ASP A 33 -25.37 12.13 -9.20
CA ASP A 33 -25.01 11.29 -10.34
C ASP A 33 -23.58 10.72 -10.21
N PRO A 34 -23.29 9.58 -10.83
CA PRO A 34 -21.91 9.13 -11.01
C PRO A 34 -21.07 10.18 -11.72
N GLY A 35 -19.89 10.48 -11.19
CA GLY A 35 -18.98 11.51 -11.70
C GLY A 35 -19.31 12.94 -11.26
N ALA A 36 -20.38 13.16 -10.50
CA ALA A 36 -20.69 14.45 -9.89
C ALA A 36 -20.10 14.54 -8.46
N TYR A 37 -19.73 15.77 -8.08
CA TYR A 37 -19.33 16.07 -6.70
C TYR A 37 -20.46 15.68 -5.72
N PRO A 38 -20.18 15.04 -4.60
CA PRO A 38 -18.89 14.69 -4.01
C PRO A 38 -18.34 13.29 -4.40
N TYR A 39 -18.66 12.77 -5.55
CA TYR A 39 -18.17 11.52 -6.14
C TYR A 39 -18.52 10.24 -5.37
N THR A 40 -19.54 10.27 -4.52
CA THR A 40 -20.02 9.09 -3.77
C THR A 40 -20.22 7.87 -4.69
N ARG A 41 -20.82 8.09 -5.87
CA ARG A 41 -21.16 7.07 -6.87
C ARG A 41 -20.05 6.81 -7.89
N GLY A 42 -18.82 7.23 -7.63
CA GLY A 42 -17.69 7.09 -8.52
C GLY A 42 -17.26 8.38 -9.19
N ARG A 43 -16.02 8.40 -9.63
CA ARG A 43 -15.36 9.61 -10.18
C ARG A 43 -15.62 9.85 -11.68
N ILE A 44 -16.26 8.93 -12.36
CA ILE A 44 -16.45 8.97 -13.82
C ILE A 44 -17.92 9.03 -14.15
N GLY A 45 -18.32 10.12 -14.78
CA GLY A 45 -19.68 10.34 -15.26
C GLY A 45 -19.85 10.05 -16.76
N PRO A 46 -21.12 10.03 -17.24
CA PRO A 46 -21.40 9.99 -18.66
C PRO A 46 -20.81 11.22 -19.39
N PRO A 47 -20.24 11.10 -20.61
CA PRO A 47 -20.16 9.90 -21.46
C PRO A 47 -18.92 9.03 -21.24
N ALA A 48 -17.96 9.49 -20.41
CA ALA A 48 -16.68 8.79 -20.18
C ALA A 48 -16.86 7.38 -19.59
N ALA A 49 -17.94 7.15 -18.84
CA ALA A 49 -18.34 5.85 -18.31
C ALA A 49 -18.41 4.76 -19.39
N ARG A 50 -18.87 5.06 -20.62
CA ARG A 50 -18.96 4.09 -21.71
C ARG A 50 -17.60 3.52 -22.12
N THR A 51 -16.56 4.35 -22.11
CA THR A 51 -15.20 3.92 -22.45
C THR A 51 -14.58 3.11 -21.33
N ARG A 52 -14.83 3.50 -20.08
CA ARG A 52 -14.36 2.79 -18.91
C ARG A 52 -15.01 1.41 -18.77
N ARG A 53 -16.31 1.28 -19.00
CA ARG A 53 -17.03 -0.01 -18.96
C ARG A 53 -16.39 -1.08 -19.82
N ARG A 54 -15.81 -0.70 -20.97
CA ARG A 54 -15.07 -1.62 -21.84
C ARG A 54 -13.70 -2.01 -21.28
N ARG A 55 -13.11 -1.18 -20.42
CA ARG A 55 -11.77 -1.39 -19.85
C ARG A 55 -11.79 -1.94 -18.42
N GLY A 56 -12.91 -1.80 -17.70
CA GLY A 56 -13.01 -2.19 -16.29
C GLY A 56 -12.04 -1.39 -15.40
N TRP A 57 -11.30 -2.09 -14.55
CA TRP A 57 -10.24 -1.59 -13.70
C TRP A 57 -8.88 -2.05 -14.22
N ILE A 58 -7.80 -1.49 -13.68
CA ILE A 58 -6.43 -1.96 -13.96
C ILE A 58 -6.24 -3.26 -13.17
N HIS A 59 -6.06 -4.36 -13.91
CA HIS A 59 -5.67 -5.64 -13.33
C HIS A 59 -4.21 -5.56 -12.91
N ARG A 60 -3.96 -5.75 -11.64
CA ARG A 60 -2.63 -5.69 -11.02
C ARG A 60 -2.39 -6.92 -10.18
N GLU A 61 -1.16 -7.19 -9.86
CA GLU A 61 -0.75 -8.17 -8.87
C GLU A 61 0.51 -7.68 -8.15
N LEU A 62 0.53 -7.89 -6.85
CA LEU A 62 1.70 -7.70 -6.01
C LEU A 62 2.73 -8.77 -6.37
N SER A 63 3.96 -8.35 -6.62
CA SER A 63 5.00 -9.23 -7.12
C SER A 63 6.37 -8.81 -6.63
N GLY A 64 7.20 -9.78 -6.38
CA GLY A 64 8.58 -9.61 -5.97
C GLY A 64 9.10 -10.88 -5.33
N GLU A 65 10.24 -11.37 -5.79
CA GLU A 65 10.85 -12.58 -5.27
C GLU A 65 12.33 -12.67 -5.67
N GLY A 66 13.19 -12.94 -4.72
CA GLY A 66 14.60 -13.15 -4.97
C GLY A 66 15.33 -11.92 -5.52
N SER A 67 16.21 -12.15 -6.47
CA SER A 67 16.97 -11.08 -7.13
C SER A 67 16.10 -10.24 -8.09
N PRO A 68 16.57 -9.03 -8.49
CA PRO A 68 15.89 -8.18 -9.47
C PRO A 68 15.58 -8.89 -10.78
N ARG A 69 16.51 -9.73 -11.26
CA ARG A 69 16.33 -10.53 -12.48
C ARG A 69 15.21 -11.54 -12.36
N ARG A 70 15.14 -12.27 -11.24
CA ARG A 70 14.08 -13.26 -10.99
C ARG A 70 12.71 -12.58 -10.91
N SER A 71 12.63 -11.43 -10.22
CA SER A 71 11.43 -10.63 -10.18
C SER A 71 11.04 -10.06 -11.55
N ASN A 72 11.99 -9.63 -12.37
CA ASN A 72 11.71 -9.19 -13.75
C ASN A 72 11.02 -10.29 -14.57
N GLU A 73 11.50 -11.53 -14.48
CA GLU A 73 10.88 -12.67 -15.17
C GLU A 73 9.44 -12.88 -14.72
N GLN A 74 9.16 -12.74 -13.42
CA GLN A 74 7.83 -12.83 -12.83
C GLN A 74 6.90 -11.69 -13.32
N LEU A 75 7.38 -10.44 -13.28
CA LEU A 75 6.64 -9.26 -13.76
C LEU A 75 6.28 -9.38 -15.25
N ARG A 76 7.22 -9.79 -16.08
CA ARG A 76 6.97 -10.01 -17.51
C ARG A 76 5.96 -11.13 -17.76
N ALA A 77 5.98 -12.18 -16.94
CA ALA A 77 5.01 -13.26 -17.02
C ALA A 77 3.59 -12.79 -16.63
N LEU A 78 3.45 -11.87 -15.67
CA LEU A 78 2.16 -11.25 -15.32
C LEU A 78 1.62 -10.39 -16.48
N LEU A 79 2.46 -9.55 -17.08
CA LEU A 79 2.08 -8.74 -18.24
C LEU A 79 1.66 -9.62 -19.43
N ALA A 80 2.37 -10.71 -19.70
CA ALA A 80 2.01 -11.68 -20.73
C ALA A 80 0.66 -12.37 -20.46
N ARG A 81 0.20 -12.42 -19.21
CA ARG A 81 -1.13 -12.94 -18.82
C ARG A 81 -2.23 -11.89 -18.87
N GLY A 82 -1.91 -10.65 -19.21
CA GLY A 82 -2.87 -9.55 -19.40
C GLY A 82 -2.99 -8.61 -18.18
N ALA A 83 -2.05 -8.62 -17.24
CA ALA A 83 -1.94 -7.55 -16.28
C ALA A 83 -1.68 -6.21 -16.99
N LEU A 84 -2.33 -5.15 -16.54
CA LEU A 84 -2.21 -3.78 -17.06
C LEU A 84 -1.41 -2.86 -16.14
N GLY A 85 -1.05 -3.38 -14.99
CA GLY A 85 -0.21 -2.76 -13.99
C GLY A 85 0.47 -3.83 -13.15
N ILE A 86 1.55 -3.45 -12.53
CA ILE A 86 2.32 -4.28 -11.61
C ILE A 86 2.60 -3.50 -10.35
N ASP A 87 2.63 -4.19 -9.22
CA ASP A 87 3.10 -3.66 -7.95
C ASP A 87 4.32 -4.45 -7.49
N VAL A 88 5.37 -3.74 -7.08
CA VAL A 88 6.63 -4.33 -6.66
C VAL A 88 6.77 -4.20 -5.16
N ILE A 89 6.82 -5.34 -4.48
CA ILE A 89 7.14 -5.39 -3.05
C ILE A 89 8.61 -5.76 -2.84
N GLY A 90 9.28 -5.01 -1.95
CA GLY A 90 10.62 -5.33 -1.49
C GLY A 90 10.64 -6.47 -0.48
N ASP A 91 11.76 -7.17 -0.40
CA ASP A 91 12.01 -8.08 0.71
C ASP A 91 12.18 -7.32 2.03
N ASN A 92 12.17 -8.03 3.16
CA ASN A 92 12.32 -7.40 4.46
C ASN A 92 13.58 -6.52 4.60
N PRO A 93 14.77 -6.91 4.09
CA PRO A 93 15.93 -6.02 4.05
C PRO A 93 15.67 -4.71 3.31
N THR A 94 15.14 -4.78 2.10
CA THR A 94 14.79 -3.60 1.28
C THR A 94 13.76 -2.71 1.99
N MET A 95 12.69 -3.32 2.53
CA MET A 95 11.65 -2.60 3.27
C MET A 95 12.18 -1.92 4.52
N SER A 96 13.21 -2.49 5.16
CA SER A 96 13.89 -1.91 6.32
C SER A 96 15.02 -0.94 5.95
N ALA A 97 15.18 -0.64 4.66
CA ALA A 97 16.27 0.20 4.14
C ALA A 97 17.67 -0.28 4.61
N LEU A 98 17.86 -1.61 4.56
CA LEU A 98 19.12 -2.28 4.87
C LEU A 98 19.64 -3.02 3.63
N ASP A 99 20.94 -3.20 3.56
CA ASP A 99 21.56 -3.90 2.46
C ASP A 99 21.45 -5.43 2.60
N PRO A 100 21.35 -6.19 1.50
CA PRO A 100 21.20 -7.65 1.55
C PRO A 100 22.42 -8.37 2.15
N ASP A 101 23.59 -7.76 2.12
CA ASP A 101 24.82 -8.32 2.73
C ASP A 101 25.01 -7.92 4.21
N HIS A 102 24.08 -7.14 4.78
CA HIS A 102 24.05 -6.89 6.22
C HIS A 102 23.77 -8.21 6.97
N PRO A 103 24.54 -8.55 8.03
CA PRO A 103 24.44 -9.83 8.70
C PRO A 103 23.04 -10.22 9.21
N MET A 104 22.24 -9.25 9.64
CA MET A 104 20.87 -9.49 10.08
C MET A 104 19.90 -9.80 8.92
N CYS A 105 20.27 -9.41 7.69
CA CYS A 105 19.40 -9.47 6.52
C CYS A 105 19.53 -10.78 5.74
N ILE A 106 20.72 -11.40 5.73
CA ILE A 106 21.05 -12.54 4.89
C ILE A 106 19.97 -13.66 4.88
N PRO A 107 19.38 -14.06 6.03
CA PRO A 107 18.35 -15.11 6.05
C PRO A 107 17.01 -14.72 5.43
N ALA A 108 16.79 -13.43 5.15
CA ALA A 108 15.53 -12.91 4.65
C ALA A 108 15.60 -12.39 3.21
N VAL A 109 16.81 -12.38 2.60
CA VAL A 109 17.03 -11.83 1.25
C VAL A 109 16.18 -12.56 0.21
N GLY A 110 15.31 -11.82 -0.46
CA GLY A 110 14.47 -12.34 -1.55
C GLY A 110 13.32 -13.26 -1.12
N THR A 111 13.08 -13.46 0.18
CA THR A 111 12.08 -14.44 0.66
C THR A 111 10.65 -13.88 0.72
N THR A 112 10.47 -12.59 0.92
CA THR A 112 9.18 -11.91 1.08
C THR A 112 8.91 -10.84 0.04
N GLY A 113 9.80 -10.70 -0.94
CA GLY A 113 9.77 -9.68 -1.97
C GLY A 113 11.06 -9.70 -2.78
N VAL A 114 11.25 -8.69 -3.64
CA VAL A 114 12.48 -8.51 -4.39
C VAL A 114 13.55 -7.81 -3.55
N SER A 115 14.77 -8.28 -3.62
CA SER A 115 15.92 -7.62 -2.99
C SER A 115 16.45 -6.49 -3.88
N LEU A 116 16.31 -5.25 -3.43
CA LEU A 116 16.74 -4.04 -4.13
C LEU A 116 17.61 -3.19 -3.20
N CYS A 117 18.83 -2.90 -3.59
CA CYS A 117 19.67 -2.04 -2.76
C CYS A 117 20.44 -0.95 -3.53
N ARG A 118 20.51 -1.00 -4.86
CA ARG A 118 21.32 -0.09 -5.70
C ARG A 118 20.62 0.22 -7.02
N LYS A 119 21.09 1.24 -7.74
CA LYS A 119 20.58 1.68 -9.06
C LYS A 119 20.47 0.52 -10.05
N GLN A 120 21.51 -0.33 -10.15
CA GLN A 120 21.56 -1.46 -11.08
C GLN A 120 20.41 -2.45 -10.87
N ASP A 121 19.96 -2.63 -9.62
CA ASP A 121 18.86 -3.53 -9.31
C ASP A 121 17.54 -3.03 -9.92
N PHE A 122 17.29 -1.73 -9.92
CA PHE A 122 16.12 -1.15 -10.60
C PHE A 122 16.23 -1.28 -12.12
N ILE A 123 17.43 -1.08 -12.70
CA ILE A 123 17.65 -1.26 -14.14
C ILE A 123 17.32 -2.70 -14.55
N GLU A 124 17.77 -3.69 -13.79
CA GLU A 124 17.50 -5.10 -14.06
C GLU A 124 16.03 -5.46 -13.84
N LEU A 125 15.42 -4.94 -12.78
CA LEU A 125 14.02 -5.20 -12.44
C LEU A 125 13.06 -4.81 -13.56
N VAL A 126 13.30 -3.68 -14.23
CA VAL A 126 12.39 -3.15 -15.26
C VAL A 126 12.83 -3.45 -16.70
N ALA A 127 13.87 -4.29 -16.88
CA ALA A 127 14.39 -4.63 -18.21
C ALA A 127 13.31 -5.26 -19.12
N GLY A 128 13.07 -4.63 -20.29
CA GLY A 128 12.09 -5.08 -21.27
C GLY A 128 10.63 -4.95 -20.85
N ILE A 129 10.34 -4.16 -19.82
CA ILE A 129 8.98 -3.80 -19.38
C ILE A 129 8.57 -2.50 -20.08
N PRO A 130 7.37 -2.42 -20.70
CA PRO A 130 6.89 -1.21 -21.40
C PRO A 130 6.36 -0.18 -20.40
N LEU A 131 7.25 0.51 -19.69
CA LEU A 131 6.93 1.44 -18.60
C LEU A 131 6.06 2.64 -19.01
N ASP A 132 6.06 3.00 -20.28
CA ASP A 132 5.23 4.06 -20.86
C ASP A 132 3.78 3.59 -21.16
N GLU A 133 3.55 2.28 -21.22
CA GLU A 133 2.23 1.71 -21.52
C GLU A 133 1.47 1.23 -20.28
N ILE A 134 2.18 0.76 -19.25
CA ILE A 134 1.62 0.18 -18.02
C ILE A 134 1.64 1.17 -16.84
N THR A 135 1.13 0.72 -15.68
CA THR A 135 1.36 1.38 -14.39
C THR A 135 2.29 0.51 -13.55
N LEU A 136 3.33 1.13 -12.99
CA LEU A 136 4.27 0.47 -12.07
C LEU A 136 4.18 1.14 -10.70
N SER A 137 3.73 0.41 -9.69
CA SER A 137 3.69 0.87 -8.32
C SER A 137 4.76 0.20 -7.47
N HIS A 138 5.12 0.84 -6.39
CA HIS A 138 6.15 0.38 -5.48
C HIS A 138 5.64 0.35 -4.04
N SER A 139 5.72 -0.84 -3.43
CA SER A 139 5.63 -1.07 -2.00
C SER A 139 7.07 -1.19 -1.47
N LEU A 140 7.77 -0.06 -1.40
CA LEU A 140 9.19 0.10 -1.05
C LEU A 140 9.37 1.41 -0.26
N PRO A 141 10.48 1.62 0.45
CA PRO A 141 10.82 2.94 0.99
C PRO A 141 10.77 4.01 -0.11
N PRO A 142 9.87 5.01 0.01
CA PRO A 142 9.38 5.77 -1.16
C PRO A 142 10.44 6.65 -1.81
N ALA A 143 11.31 7.31 -1.05
CA ALA A 143 12.37 8.12 -1.61
C ALA A 143 13.34 7.29 -2.46
N PHE A 144 13.68 6.08 -1.99
CA PHE A 144 14.53 5.14 -2.71
C PHE A 144 13.82 4.58 -3.95
N ALA A 145 12.54 4.21 -3.83
CA ALA A 145 11.74 3.73 -4.95
C ALA A 145 11.66 4.76 -6.09
N LEU A 146 11.38 6.03 -5.76
CA LEU A 146 11.30 7.12 -6.73
C LEU A 146 12.66 7.42 -7.37
N ALA A 147 13.73 7.50 -6.56
CA ALA A 147 15.07 7.73 -7.08
C ALA A 147 15.52 6.58 -8.00
N GLY A 148 15.33 5.33 -7.58
CA GLY A 148 15.69 4.16 -8.38
C GLY A 148 14.92 4.08 -9.70
N GLN A 149 13.61 4.29 -9.67
CA GLN A 149 12.77 4.28 -10.87
C GLN A 149 13.10 5.46 -11.81
N TYR A 150 13.37 6.64 -11.26
CA TYR A 150 13.79 7.82 -12.01
C TYR A 150 15.11 7.57 -12.77
N LEU A 151 16.10 6.97 -12.09
CA LEU A 151 17.41 6.67 -12.68
C LEU A 151 17.37 5.48 -13.65
N ALA A 152 16.55 4.47 -13.41
CA ALA A 152 16.47 3.28 -14.26
C ALA A 152 15.76 3.52 -15.59
N SER A 153 14.73 4.37 -15.62
CA SER A 153 13.88 4.56 -16.82
C SER A 153 14.65 5.05 -18.05
N PRO A 154 15.55 6.06 -17.96
CA PRO A 154 16.34 6.50 -19.09
C PRO A 154 17.29 5.43 -19.65
N CYS A 155 17.75 4.49 -18.81
CA CYS A 155 18.59 3.37 -19.24
C CYS A 155 17.85 2.43 -20.21
N HIS A 156 16.51 2.47 -20.21
CA HIS A 156 15.63 1.76 -21.11
C HIS A 156 15.01 2.65 -22.20
N GLY A 157 15.49 3.89 -22.36
CA GLY A 157 14.99 4.84 -23.34
C GLY A 157 13.63 5.47 -22.98
N ILE A 158 13.20 5.39 -21.73
CA ILE A 158 11.91 5.91 -21.25
C ILE A 158 12.14 7.22 -20.48
N ASP A 159 11.46 8.30 -20.91
CA ASP A 159 11.44 9.56 -20.17
C ASP A 159 10.66 9.36 -18.85
N PRO A 160 11.25 9.67 -17.67
CA PRO A 160 10.55 9.58 -16.38
C PRO A 160 9.24 10.38 -16.34
N ARG A 161 9.10 11.42 -17.14
CA ARG A 161 7.90 12.26 -17.21
C ARG A 161 6.66 11.55 -17.74
N VAL A 162 6.80 10.43 -18.44
CA VAL A 162 5.66 9.64 -18.95
C VAL A 162 5.23 8.53 -17.99
N LEU A 163 6.05 8.21 -17.00
CA LEU A 163 5.79 7.13 -16.04
C LEU A 163 4.48 7.32 -15.31
N ARG A 164 3.76 6.22 -15.16
CA ARG A 164 2.51 6.12 -14.39
C ARG A 164 2.65 5.03 -13.35
N GLY A 165 2.18 5.30 -12.17
CA GLY A 165 2.27 4.38 -11.04
C GLY A 165 2.10 5.12 -9.74
N SER A 166 2.56 4.52 -8.67
CA SER A 166 2.47 5.10 -7.33
C SER A 166 3.59 4.60 -6.42
N ALA A 167 3.88 5.35 -5.37
CA ALA A 167 4.73 4.93 -4.27
C ALA A 167 3.96 5.06 -2.96
N ILE A 168 3.95 4.00 -2.17
CA ILE A 168 3.35 3.96 -0.84
C ILE A 168 4.13 4.91 0.08
N GLN A 169 3.42 5.78 0.79
CA GLN A 169 4.04 6.75 1.70
C GLN A 169 3.25 6.92 3.01
N PRO A 170 3.35 6.00 3.98
CA PRO A 170 2.73 6.14 5.30
C PRO A 170 3.69 6.78 6.32
N PRO A 171 3.96 8.13 6.29
CA PRO A 171 4.95 8.74 7.16
C PRO A 171 4.60 8.67 8.64
N LEU A 172 3.31 8.58 9.00
CA LEU A 172 2.86 8.48 10.38
C LEU A 172 3.01 7.06 10.93
N TYR A 173 2.66 6.04 10.14
CA TYR A 173 2.39 4.69 10.63
C TYR A 173 3.35 3.61 10.13
N SER A 174 4.29 3.92 9.22
CA SER A 174 5.16 2.91 8.61
C SER A 174 5.88 2.02 9.63
N GLU A 175 6.37 2.60 10.73
CA GLU A 175 7.09 1.87 11.79
C GLU A 175 6.17 0.95 12.63
N ASP A 176 4.87 1.11 12.52
CA ASP A 176 3.89 0.42 13.36
C ASP A 176 3.07 -0.64 12.60
N CYS A 177 2.87 -0.49 11.30
CA CYS A 177 2.02 -1.40 10.53
C CYS A 177 2.58 -1.84 9.16
N SER A 178 3.67 -1.23 8.67
CA SER A 178 4.16 -1.50 7.32
C SER A 178 5.64 -1.89 7.34
N TYR A 179 6.54 -0.92 7.20
CA TYR A 179 7.98 -1.15 7.15
C TYR A 179 8.71 -0.20 8.08
N SER A 180 9.86 -0.63 8.60
CA SER A 180 10.67 0.18 9.51
C SER A 180 11.98 0.57 8.86
N THR A 181 12.17 1.88 8.65
CA THR A 181 13.46 2.44 8.21
C THR A 181 14.32 2.91 9.37
N PHE A 182 13.82 2.80 10.59
CA PHE A 182 14.46 3.29 11.82
C PHE A 182 14.82 4.79 11.77
N LEU A 183 14.07 5.57 10.99
CA LEU A 183 14.20 7.02 10.91
C LEU A 183 13.19 7.71 11.83
N PRO A 184 13.57 8.82 12.49
CA PRO A 184 12.63 9.61 13.27
C PRO A 184 11.45 10.11 12.43
N PHE A 185 10.30 10.30 13.07
CA PHE A 185 9.09 10.77 12.39
C PHE A 185 9.31 12.03 11.55
N GLY A 186 10.00 13.04 12.09
CA GLY A 186 10.29 14.28 11.35
C GLY A 186 11.02 14.02 10.03
N THR A 187 11.97 13.09 10.01
CA THR A 187 12.72 12.73 8.80
C THR A 187 11.87 11.94 7.81
N ARG A 188 11.04 10.99 8.27
CA ARG A 188 10.10 10.26 7.41
C ARG A 188 9.13 11.22 6.73
N MET A 189 8.53 12.13 7.49
CA MET A 189 7.64 13.16 6.95
C MET A 189 8.35 14.06 5.94
N ARG A 190 9.60 14.50 6.25
CA ARG A 190 10.41 15.32 5.33
C ARG A 190 10.67 14.57 4.02
N LEU A 191 11.08 13.30 4.07
CA LEU A 191 11.28 12.45 2.90
C LEU A 191 10.00 12.33 2.06
N THR A 192 8.85 12.16 2.70
CA THR A 192 7.56 12.14 2.01
C THR A 192 7.28 13.44 1.27
N LEU A 193 7.42 14.58 1.95
CA LEU A 193 7.17 15.89 1.34
C LEU A 193 8.14 16.18 0.18
N ASP A 194 9.43 15.90 0.36
CA ASP A 194 10.46 16.10 -0.67
C ASP A 194 10.24 15.15 -1.85
N SER A 195 9.83 13.91 -1.61
CA SER A 195 9.47 12.94 -2.64
C SER A 195 8.29 13.42 -3.49
N ILE A 196 7.26 13.98 -2.87
CA ILE A 196 6.11 14.55 -3.59
C ILE A 196 6.57 15.71 -4.46
N VAL A 197 7.34 16.65 -3.92
CA VAL A 197 7.86 17.82 -4.67
C VAL A 197 8.74 17.37 -5.84
N PHE A 198 9.62 16.41 -5.61
CA PHE A 198 10.47 15.82 -6.65
C PHE A 198 9.62 15.23 -7.78
N ALA A 199 8.64 14.38 -7.44
CA ALA A 199 7.83 13.71 -8.43
C ALA A 199 6.91 14.68 -9.20
N LEU A 200 6.39 15.72 -8.59
CA LEU A 200 5.62 16.76 -9.29
C LEU A 200 6.45 17.42 -10.41
N ARG A 201 7.76 17.53 -10.22
CA ARG A 201 8.67 18.15 -11.19
C ARG A 201 9.20 17.16 -12.23
N GLU A 202 9.69 16.00 -11.77
CA GLU A 202 10.43 15.05 -12.61
C GLU A 202 9.56 13.91 -13.16
N MET A 203 8.48 13.54 -12.46
CA MET A 203 7.58 12.42 -12.77
C MET A 203 6.11 12.86 -12.68
N PRO A 204 5.66 13.89 -13.42
CA PRO A 204 4.40 14.60 -13.17
C PRO A 204 3.13 13.77 -13.38
N ARG A 205 3.24 12.54 -13.91
CA ARG A 205 2.12 11.60 -14.10
C ARG A 205 2.07 10.51 -13.01
N PHE A 206 3.08 10.48 -12.13
CA PHE A 206 3.20 9.51 -11.06
C PHE A 206 2.45 9.96 -9.80
N HIS A 207 1.82 9.04 -9.10
CA HIS A 207 1.20 9.28 -7.79
C HIS A 207 2.26 9.06 -6.70
N ALA A 208 3.01 10.11 -6.40
CA ALA A 208 4.09 10.04 -5.43
C ALA A 208 3.60 9.91 -3.98
N PHE A 209 2.32 10.18 -3.74
CA PHE A 209 1.68 9.93 -2.46
C PHE A 209 0.51 8.97 -2.64
N LEU A 210 0.77 7.71 -2.39
CA LEU A 210 -0.22 6.66 -2.24
C LEU A 210 -0.40 6.42 -0.74
N GLU A 211 -1.52 6.90 -0.20
CA GLU A 211 -1.92 6.61 1.17
C GLU A 211 -2.18 5.12 1.34
N ASP A 212 -1.58 4.52 2.35
CA ASP A 212 -1.59 3.08 2.56
C ASP A 212 -2.55 2.65 3.67
N THR A 213 -3.84 2.66 3.38
CA THR A 213 -4.81 2.13 4.34
C THR A 213 -4.87 0.60 4.35
N TYR A 214 -4.28 -0.07 3.36
CA TYR A 214 -4.18 -1.52 3.31
C TYR A 214 -3.44 -2.08 4.55
N TYR A 215 -2.21 -1.59 4.81
CA TYR A 215 -1.45 -2.04 5.97
C TYR A 215 -2.08 -1.63 7.30
N ILE A 216 -2.76 -0.46 7.34
CA ILE A 216 -3.53 -0.04 8.52
C ILE A 216 -4.57 -1.11 8.86
N SER A 217 -5.36 -1.53 7.89
CA SER A 217 -6.40 -2.54 8.07
C SER A 217 -5.83 -3.93 8.38
N ASP A 218 -4.78 -4.36 7.67
CA ASP A 218 -4.11 -5.65 7.94
C ASP A 218 -3.36 -5.66 9.29
N GLY A 219 -3.13 -4.49 9.90
CA GLY A 219 -2.77 -4.32 11.31
C GLY A 219 -3.88 -4.69 12.31
N GLY A 220 -5.01 -5.25 11.85
CA GLY A 220 -6.12 -5.72 12.70
C GLY A 220 -7.19 -4.66 12.99
N LEU A 221 -7.14 -3.49 12.33
CA LEU A 221 -8.06 -2.39 12.54
C LEU A 221 -9.34 -2.55 11.70
N ASP A 222 -10.46 -2.09 12.21
CA ASP A 222 -11.74 -2.10 11.48
C ASP A 222 -11.82 -0.95 10.45
N VAL A 223 -12.90 -0.93 9.67
CA VAL A 223 -13.10 0.05 8.59
C VAL A 223 -13.10 1.51 9.09
N VAL A 224 -13.62 1.76 10.29
CA VAL A 224 -13.65 3.11 10.87
C VAL A 224 -12.25 3.54 11.28
N GLU A 225 -11.52 2.66 11.97
CA GLU A 225 -10.13 2.88 12.38
C GLU A 225 -9.23 3.04 11.14
N GLU A 226 -9.34 2.13 10.15
CA GLU A 226 -8.61 2.18 8.89
C GLU A 226 -8.74 3.55 8.22
N MET A 227 -9.97 3.94 7.94
CA MET A 227 -10.21 5.16 7.16
C MET A 227 -10.00 6.45 7.96
N SER A 228 -10.19 6.41 9.29
CA SER A 228 -9.88 7.59 10.12
C SER A 228 -8.39 7.88 10.18
N LEU A 229 -7.56 6.85 10.29
CA LEU A 229 -6.10 7.00 10.28
C LEU A 229 -5.59 7.44 8.90
N GLY A 230 -6.08 6.81 7.82
CA GLY A 230 -5.68 7.20 6.47
C GLY A 230 -6.07 8.64 6.10
N LEU A 231 -7.29 9.08 6.41
CA LEU A 231 -7.71 10.46 6.16
C LEU A 231 -6.96 11.47 7.05
N LEU A 232 -6.61 11.08 8.28
CA LEU A 232 -5.76 11.90 9.16
C LEU A 232 -4.37 12.10 8.56
N GLU A 233 -3.75 11.04 8.03
CA GLU A 233 -2.44 11.11 7.40
C GLU A 233 -2.45 11.98 6.14
N ILE A 234 -3.43 11.78 5.24
CA ILE A 234 -3.63 12.64 4.06
C ILE A 234 -3.75 14.11 4.47
N ARG A 235 -4.56 14.39 5.49
CA ARG A 235 -4.77 15.75 6.00
C ARG A 235 -3.47 16.38 6.51
N GLU A 236 -2.69 15.63 7.27
CA GLU A 236 -1.42 16.09 7.82
C GLU A 236 -0.39 16.38 6.71
N VAL A 237 -0.26 15.49 5.73
CA VAL A 237 0.62 15.71 4.57
C VAL A 237 0.18 16.94 3.77
N CYS A 238 -1.13 17.11 3.52
CA CYS A 238 -1.66 18.29 2.83
C CYS A 238 -1.35 19.60 3.59
N ARG A 239 -1.56 19.63 4.91
CA ARG A 239 -1.24 20.80 5.74
C ARG A 239 0.23 21.19 5.64
N ARG A 240 1.12 20.21 5.66
CA ARG A 240 2.58 20.45 5.57
C ARG A 240 3.01 20.89 4.18
N LEU A 241 2.42 20.34 3.10
CA LEU A 241 2.68 20.80 1.73
C LEU A 241 2.21 22.25 1.54
N LEU A 242 1.03 22.60 2.04
CA LEU A 242 0.53 23.98 2.03
C LEU A 242 1.44 24.93 2.84
N ALA A 243 1.91 24.51 4.00
CA ALA A 243 2.85 25.29 4.81
C ALA A 243 4.19 25.53 4.11
N ARG A 244 4.61 24.65 3.18
CA ARG A 244 5.75 24.85 2.27
C ARG A 244 5.42 25.76 1.08
N GLY A 245 4.20 26.28 0.97
CA GLY A 245 3.77 27.20 -0.09
C GLY A 245 3.31 26.52 -1.38
N LEU A 246 3.10 25.20 -1.40
CA LEU A 246 2.56 24.53 -2.57
C LEU A 246 1.03 24.73 -2.65
N PRO A 247 0.48 25.19 -3.78
CA PRO A 247 -0.97 25.25 -3.97
C PRO A 247 -1.58 23.84 -3.94
N VAL A 248 -2.74 23.67 -3.29
CA VAL A 248 -3.40 22.35 -3.18
C VAL A 248 -3.65 21.70 -4.56
N ASP A 249 -4.06 22.47 -5.55
CA ASP A 249 -4.33 21.99 -6.92
C ASP A 249 -3.06 21.50 -7.66
N SER A 250 -1.87 21.77 -7.14
CA SER A 250 -0.62 21.28 -7.73
C SER A 250 -0.31 19.83 -7.35
N PHE A 251 -0.74 19.36 -6.16
CA PHE A 251 -0.42 18.03 -5.64
C PHE A 251 -1.64 17.13 -5.42
N ALA A 252 -2.80 17.66 -5.05
CA ALA A 252 -3.99 16.86 -4.74
C ALA A 252 -4.41 15.91 -5.88
N PRO A 253 -4.32 16.25 -7.18
CA PRO A 253 -4.61 15.32 -8.27
C PRO A 253 -3.67 14.11 -8.33
N ARG A 254 -2.57 14.11 -7.55
CA ARG A 254 -1.56 13.04 -7.47
C ARG A 254 -1.63 12.26 -6.17
N ILE A 255 -2.59 12.55 -5.30
CA ILE A 255 -2.92 11.69 -4.16
C ILE A 255 -3.71 10.49 -4.68
N ALA A 256 -3.37 9.32 -4.19
CA ALA A 256 -4.13 8.09 -4.38
C ALA A 256 -4.25 7.36 -3.04
N ILE A 257 -5.18 6.42 -2.93
CA ILE A 257 -5.37 5.61 -1.72
C ILE A 257 -5.32 4.14 -2.12
N LEU A 258 -4.50 3.36 -1.43
CA LEU A 258 -4.51 1.90 -1.45
C LEU A 258 -5.37 1.42 -0.28
N VAL A 259 -6.49 0.78 -0.58
CA VAL A 259 -7.49 0.36 0.40
C VAL A 259 -7.47 -1.15 0.53
N ASN A 260 -7.68 -1.64 1.73
CA ASN A 260 -7.95 -3.05 1.98
C ASN A 260 -9.37 -3.44 1.56
N CYS A 261 -9.64 -4.72 1.37
CA CYS A 261 -10.99 -5.26 1.22
C CYS A 261 -11.12 -6.57 1.99
N ARG A 262 -11.91 -6.56 3.06
CA ARG A 262 -12.22 -7.75 3.87
C ARG A 262 -13.50 -8.45 3.38
N MET A 263 -14.11 -9.26 4.24
CA MET A 263 -15.23 -10.14 3.85
C MET A 263 -16.62 -9.56 4.10
N ASP A 264 -16.77 -8.41 4.81
CA ASP A 264 -18.08 -7.74 4.93
C ASP A 264 -18.39 -6.94 3.65
N LEU A 265 -18.99 -7.64 2.67
CA LEU A 265 -19.17 -7.16 1.30
C LEU A 265 -19.80 -5.77 1.22
N PHE A 266 -20.86 -5.52 1.95
CA PHE A 266 -21.59 -4.25 1.86
C PHE A 266 -20.89 -3.12 2.62
N GLU A 267 -20.25 -3.43 3.74
CA GLU A 267 -19.46 -2.46 4.49
C GLU A 267 -18.24 -2.02 3.67
N GLU A 268 -17.57 -2.93 2.99
CA GLU A 268 -16.44 -2.62 2.12
C GLU A 268 -16.84 -1.73 0.92
N ILE A 269 -18.00 -1.98 0.32
CA ILE A 269 -18.52 -1.11 -0.75
C ILE A 269 -18.89 0.28 -0.18
N ALA A 270 -19.53 0.34 0.98
CA ALA A 270 -19.89 1.58 1.64
C ALA A 270 -18.65 2.40 2.04
N LYS A 271 -17.58 1.72 2.50
CA LYS A 271 -16.26 2.33 2.77
C LYS A 271 -15.73 3.11 1.57
N ILE A 272 -15.71 2.49 0.39
CA ILE A 272 -15.22 3.16 -0.83
C ILE A 272 -16.07 4.39 -1.18
N ARG A 273 -17.39 4.29 -0.99
CA ARG A 273 -18.34 5.40 -1.24
C ARG A 273 -18.13 6.56 -0.27
N ALA A 274 -18.01 6.26 1.03
CA ALA A 274 -17.72 7.24 2.08
C ALA A 274 -16.37 7.91 1.87
N THR A 275 -15.32 7.13 1.57
CA THR A 275 -13.96 7.64 1.33
C THR A 275 -13.92 8.67 0.20
N ARG A 276 -14.58 8.39 -0.93
CA ARG A 276 -14.63 9.35 -2.05
C ARG A 276 -15.29 10.65 -1.63
N ARG A 277 -16.41 10.57 -0.93
CA ARG A 277 -17.19 11.73 -0.47
C ARG A 277 -16.41 12.57 0.54
N MET A 278 -15.78 11.92 1.51
CA MET A 278 -14.99 12.59 2.53
C MET A 278 -13.74 13.26 1.94
N PHE A 279 -13.02 12.56 1.05
CA PHE A 279 -11.87 13.13 0.35
C PHE A 279 -12.27 14.36 -0.49
N ALA A 280 -13.37 14.27 -1.25
CA ALA A 280 -13.83 15.37 -2.08
C ALA A 280 -14.17 16.62 -1.25
N ARG A 281 -14.84 16.45 -0.11
CA ARG A 281 -15.15 17.55 0.81
C ARG A 281 -13.88 18.10 1.45
N MET A 282 -12.99 17.25 1.93
CA MET A 282 -11.70 17.67 2.51
C MET A 282 -10.92 18.55 1.53
N MET A 283 -10.75 18.11 0.29
CA MET A 283 -10.00 18.91 -0.69
C MET A 283 -10.68 20.23 -1.05
N ARG A 284 -12.01 20.20 -1.29
CA ARG A 284 -12.74 21.38 -1.74
C ARG A 284 -13.07 22.35 -0.60
N GLU A 285 -13.56 21.84 0.53
CA GLU A 285 -14.16 22.67 1.58
C GLU A 285 -13.13 23.03 2.68
N GLU A 286 -12.22 22.11 3.03
CA GLU A 286 -11.19 22.38 4.03
C GLU A 286 -9.95 23.02 3.40
N PHE A 287 -9.42 22.45 2.30
CA PHE A 287 -8.18 22.94 1.67
C PHE A 287 -8.40 23.96 0.54
N GLY A 288 -9.64 24.22 0.14
CA GLY A 288 -9.96 25.25 -0.84
C GLY A 288 -9.53 24.93 -2.27
N ALA A 289 -9.38 23.65 -2.62
CA ALA A 289 -9.07 23.23 -4.00
C ALA A 289 -10.17 23.70 -4.98
N THR A 290 -9.77 24.20 -6.12
CA THR A 290 -10.67 24.74 -7.16
C THR A 290 -10.74 23.89 -8.40
N ASP A 291 -9.71 23.05 -8.65
CA ASP A 291 -9.68 22.12 -9.79
C ASP A 291 -10.50 20.85 -9.44
N PRO A 292 -11.54 20.50 -10.22
CA PRO A 292 -12.30 19.26 -10.00
C PRO A 292 -11.45 17.97 -9.98
N ARG A 293 -10.28 17.97 -10.60
CA ARG A 293 -9.34 16.84 -10.53
C ARG A 293 -8.76 16.65 -9.13
N SER A 294 -8.68 17.72 -8.34
CA SER A 294 -8.22 17.68 -6.95
C SER A 294 -9.26 17.10 -5.99
N TRP A 295 -10.55 17.11 -6.36
CA TRP A 295 -11.63 16.62 -5.50
C TRP A 295 -11.89 15.13 -5.66
N SER A 296 -11.35 14.51 -6.71
CA SER A 296 -11.61 13.09 -7.02
C SER A 296 -10.36 12.24 -6.84
N VAL A 297 -10.41 11.31 -5.90
CA VAL A 297 -9.27 10.43 -5.58
C VAL A 297 -9.24 9.18 -6.46
N ASN A 298 -8.04 8.71 -6.79
CA ASN A 298 -7.82 7.37 -7.31
C ASN A 298 -7.78 6.38 -6.14
N ILE A 299 -8.59 5.32 -6.23
CA ILE A 299 -8.58 4.24 -5.25
C ILE A 299 -8.11 2.96 -5.95
N ALA A 300 -7.01 2.43 -5.48
CA ALA A 300 -6.56 1.06 -5.75
C ALA A 300 -6.93 0.19 -4.55
N VAL A 301 -7.12 -1.10 -4.79
CA VAL A 301 -7.45 -2.05 -3.74
C VAL A 301 -6.54 -3.25 -3.83
N HIS A 302 -6.06 -3.69 -2.69
CA HIS A 302 -5.51 -5.02 -2.49
C HIS A 302 -6.48 -5.78 -1.58
N THR A 303 -6.89 -6.99 -1.98
CA THR A 303 -7.77 -7.80 -1.13
C THR A 303 -7.02 -8.25 0.12
N SER A 304 -7.72 -8.38 1.25
CA SER A 304 -7.08 -8.53 2.55
C SER A 304 -6.29 -9.83 2.71
N GLY A 305 -5.00 -9.70 3.00
CA GLY A 305 -4.12 -10.79 3.41
C GLY A 305 -4.54 -11.39 4.74
N LEU A 306 -5.06 -10.57 5.67
CA LEU A 306 -5.53 -11.00 6.99
C LEU A 306 -6.73 -11.97 6.92
N THR A 307 -7.46 -12.00 5.81
CA THR A 307 -8.58 -12.94 5.60
C THR A 307 -8.14 -14.29 5.03
N LEU A 308 -6.91 -14.39 4.56
CA LEU A 308 -6.36 -15.64 4.03
C LEU A 308 -6.01 -16.61 5.16
N THR A 309 -6.20 -17.90 4.91
CA THR A 309 -5.93 -18.95 5.90
C THR A 309 -4.91 -19.95 5.38
N ALA A 310 -4.02 -20.39 6.27
CA ALA A 310 -3.15 -21.53 5.98
C ALA A 310 -3.92 -22.85 5.94
N ALA A 311 -5.00 -22.98 6.73
CA ALA A 311 -5.87 -24.13 6.66
C ALA A 311 -6.82 -24.04 5.46
N GLN A 312 -6.96 -25.14 4.72
CA GLN A 312 -7.81 -25.22 3.52
C GLN A 312 -7.55 -24.08 2.50
N PRO A 313 -6.32 -23.90 2.02
CA PRO A 313 -5.91 -22.71 1.26
C PRO A 313 -6.65 -22.54 -0.07
N ALA A 314 -7.25 -23.57 -0.63
CA ALA A 314 -8.12 -23.47 -1.80
C ALA A 314 -9.31 -22.52 -1.58
N ASN A 315 -9.80 -22.38 -0.33
CA ASN A 315 -10.87 -21.45 0.01
C ASN A 315 -10.46 -19.99 -0.14
N ASN A 316 -9.16 -19.69 -0.14
CA ASN A 316 -8.64 -18.33 -0.34
C ASN A 316 -8.97 -17.80 -1.74
N ILE A 317 -9.08 -18.68 -2.74
CA ILE A 317 -9.52 -18.31 -4.11
C ILE A 317 -10.94 -17.73 -4.07
N VAL A 318 -11.83 -18.37 -3.28
CA VAL A 318 -13.21 -17.91 -3.12
C VAL A 318 -13.26 -16.57 -2.37
N ARG A 319 -12.46 -16.42 -1.30
CA ARG A 319 -12.37 -15.17 -0.55
C ARG A 319 -11.93 -14.01 -1.45
N GLY A 320 -10.83 -14.19 -2.19
CA GLY A 320 -10.34 -13.20 -3.15
C GLY A 320 -11.35 -12.87 -4.25
N ALA A 321 -12.10 -13.85 -4.74
CA ALA A 321 -13.13 -13.62 -5.74
C ALA A 321 -14.31 -12.78 -5.22
N VAL A 322 -14.76 -13.03 -3.97
CA VAL A 322 -15.85 -12.25 -3.33
C VAL A 322 -15.40 -10.82 -3.07
N GLN A 323 -14.21 -10.63 -2.53
CA GLN A 323 -13.62 -9.31 -2.27
C GLN A 323 -13.43 -8.52 -3.59
N ALA A 324 -12.88 -9.15 -4.61
CA ALA A 324 -12.72 -8.55 -5.93
C ALA A 324 -14.06 -8.14 -6.56
N LEU A 325 -15.11 -8.96 -6.41
CA LEU A 325 -16.44 -8.64 -6.88
C LEU A 325 -17.03 -7.42 -6.16
N ALA A 326 -16.86 -7.33 -4.84
CA ALA A 326 -17.27 -6.16 -4.06
C ALA A 326 -16.61 -4.88 -4.59
N MET A 327 -15.30 -4.91 -4.83
CA MET A 327 -14.54 -3.76 -5.32
C MET A 327 -14.84 -3.40 -6.77
N ALA A 328 -15.14 -4.39 -7.62
CA ALA A 328 -15.63 -4.15 -8.97
C ALA A 328 -16.97 -3.40 -8.95
N MET A 329 -17.91 -3.79 -8.07
CA MET A 329 -19.18 -3.09 -7.88
C MET A 329 -18.99 -1.69 -7.27
N ALA A 330 -18.03 -1.51 -6.37
CA ALA A 330 -17.68 -0.20 -5.82
C ALA A 330 -16.99 0.72 -6.85
N GLY A 331 -16.53 0.19 -7.99
CA GLY A 331 -15.98 0.98 -9.09
C GLY A 331 -14.59 1.54 -8.82
N VAL A 332 -13.69 0.77 -8.23
CA VAL A 332 -12.28 1.13 -7.98
C VAL A 332 -11.47 1.24 -9.28
N GLN A 333 -10.30 1.88 -9.24
CA GLN A 333 -9.48 2.14 -10.43
C GLN A 333 -8.44 1.05 -10.69
N GLY A 334 -7.94 0.41 -9.66
CA GLY A 334 -7.01 -0.72 -9.73
C GLY A 334 -7.40 -1.78 -8.70
N LEU A 335 -7.10 -3.02 -8.99
CA LEU A 335 -7.40 -4.13 -8.11
C LEU A 335 -6.28 -5.16 -8.18
N GLU A 336 -5.89 -5.63 -7.02
CA GLU A 336 -4.97 -6.73 -6.76
C GLU A 336 -5.68 -7.76 -5.90
N ILE A 337 -5.49 -9.03 -6.18
CA ILE A 337 -6.05 -10.11 -5.37
C ILE A 337 -4.91 -10.79 -4.63
N SER A 338 -4.94 -10.73 -3.29
CA SER A 338 -4.03 -11.52 -2.46
C SER A 338 -4.06 -12.98 -2.90
N ALA A 339 -2.92 -13.48 -3.33
CA ALA A 339 -2.82 -14.79 -3.92
C ALA A 339 -3.12 -15.89 -2.88
N PHE A 340 -3.73 -16.98 -3.30
CA PHE A 340 -4.23 -18.00 -2.38
C PHE A 340 -3.14 -18.67 -1.51
N ASP A 341 -1.88 -18.60 -1.93
CA ASP A 341 -0.72 -19.18 -1.24
C ASP A 341 0.10 -18.17 -0.40
N GLU A 342 -0.32 -16.91 -0.32
CA GLU A 342 0.37 -15.89 0.49
C GLU A 342 0.55 -16.25 1.97
N PRO A 343 -0.33 -17.02 2.65
CA PRO A 343 -0.05 -17.46 4.01
C PRO A 343 1.22 -18.31 4.17
N PHE A 344 1.81 -18.78 3.08
CA PHE A 344 2.97 -19.66 3.08
C PHE A 344 4.22 -19.03 2.46
N ARG A 345 4.03 -18.12 1.48
CA ARG A 345 5.12 -17.64 0.63
C ARG A 345 4.72 -16.40 -0.17
N THR A 346 5.69 -15.74 -0.82
CA THR A 346 5.39 -14.86 -1.95
C THR A 346 4.65 -15.64 -3.04
N PRO A 347 3.71 -15.01 -3.75
CA PRO A 347 2.84 -15.71 -4.69
C PRO A 347 3.59 -16.57 -5.71
N SER A 348 3.18 -17.82 -5.83
CA SER A 348 3.69 -18.71 -6.88
C SER A 348 3.16 -18.32 -8.27
N ALA A 349 3.82 -18.80 -9.33
CA ALA A 349 3.37 -18.53 -10.71
C ALA A 349 1.93 -19.04 -11.00
N ILE A 350 1.50 -20.08 -10.29
CA ILE A 350 0.12 -20.60 -10.37
C ILE A 350 -0.84 -19.67 -9.63
N ALA A 351 -0.48 -19.24 -8.44
CA ALA A 351 -1.31 -18.33 -7.63
C ALA A 351 -1.49 -16.98 -8.33
N HIS A 352 -0.43 -16.38 -8.87
CA HIS A 352 -0.51 -15.21 -9.73
C HIS A 352 -1.44 -15.41 -10.94
N GLN A 353 -1.36 -16.58 -11.60
CA GLN A 353 -2.26 -16.86 -12.71
C GLN A 353 -3.71 -16.93 -12.26
N VAL A 354 -4.01 -17.58 -11.14
CA VAL A 354 -5.36 -17.68 -10.59
C VAL A 354 -5.89 -16.29 -10.23
N ALA A 355 -5.09 -15.46 -9.55
CA ALA A 355 -5.46 -14.11 -9.14
C ALA A 355 -5.81 -13.22 -10.35
N ILE A 356 -4.96 -13.18 -11.38
CA ILE A 356 -5.25 -12.43 -12.63
C ILE A 356 -6.48 -13.00 -13.36
N ARG A 357 -6.62 -14.34 -13.46
CA ARG A 357 -7.78 -14.95 -14.12
C ARG A 357 -9.07 -14.69 -13.36
N THR A 358 -9.06 -14.68 -12.04
CA THR A 358 -10.22 -14.32 -11.22
C THR A 358 -10.73 -12.92 -11.58
N GLN A 359 -9.87 -11.93 -11.69
CA GLN A 359 -10.23 -10.58 -12.13
C GLN A 359 -10.81 -10.59 -13.55
N GLN A 360 -10.20 -11.33 -14.47
CA GLN A 360 -10.64 -11.42 -15.86
C GLN A 360 -12.01 -12.13 -15.99
N VAL A 361 -12.26 -13.17 -15.20
CA VAL A 361 -13.58 -13.85 -15.14
C VAL A 361 -14.65 -12.86 -14.67
N ILE A 362 -14.41 -12.15 -13.56
CA ILE A 362 -15.34 -11.14 -13.05
C ILE A 362 -15.61 -10.06 -14.10
N GLN A 363 -14.59 -9.56 -14.77
CA GLN A 363 -14.74 -8.49 -15.75
C GLN A 363 -15.42 -8.94 -17.05
N THR A 364 -15.10 -10.15 -17.52
CA THR A 364 -15.44 -10.59 -18.89
C THR A 364 -16.71 -11.43 -18.93
N GLU A 365 -16.91 -12.30 -17.92
CA GLU A 365 -18.00 -13.28 -17.91
C GLU A 365 -19.22 -12.79 -17.12
N THR A 366 -19.07 -11.72 -16.31
CA THR A 366 -20.19 -11.09 -15.61
C THR A 366 -20.53 -9.74 -16.26
N ASN A 367 -21.66 -9.18 -15.88
CA ASN A 367 -22.10 -7.85 -16.32
C ASN A 367 -21.79 -6.75 -15.31
N VAL A 368 -20.91 -6.98 -14.34
CA VAL A 368 -20.60 -6.05 -13.23
C VAL A 368 -20.11 -4.68 -13.72
N THR A 369 -19.49 -4.62 -14.91
CA THR A 369 -19.01 -3.39 -15.52
C THR A 369 -20.04 -2.70 -16.42
N ALA A 370 -21.26 -3.24 -16.54
CA ALA A 370 -22.27 -2.70 -17.45
C ALA A 370 -22.90 -1.39 -16.97
N VAL A 371 -22.92 -1.16 -15.65
CA VAL A 371 -23.53 0.01 -15.01
C VAL A 371 -22.56 0.60 -13.99
N GLU A 372 -22.48 1.93 -13.89
CA GLU A 372 -21.74 2.60 -12.81
C GLU A 372 -22.59 2.54 -11.53
N ASP A 373 -21.91 2.23 -10.39
CA ASP A 373 -22.53 2.15 -9.07
C ASP A 373 -23.88 1.40 -9.07
N PRO A 374 -23.86 0.09 -9.41
CA PRO A 374 -25.09 -0.69 -9.61
C PRO A 374 -25.95 -0.82 -8.34
N LEU A 375 -25.37 -0.59 -7.16
CA LEU A 375 -26.03 -0.65 -5.86
C LEU A 375 -26.48 0.72 -5.35
N GLY A 376 -26.18 1.80 -6.09
CA GLY A 376 -26.57 3.15 -5.74
C GLY A 376 -28.09 3.30 -5.62
N GLY A 377 -28.55 3.95 -4.54
CA GLY A 377 -29.98 4.07 -4.21
C GLY A 377 -30.52 2.89 -3.38
N SER A 378 -29.70 1.86 -3.07
CA SER A 378 -30.05 0.87 -2.06
C SER A 378 -30.18 1.55 -0.70
N TRP A 379 -31.34 1.49 -0.10
CA TRP A 379 -31.57 2.12 1.21
C TRP A 379 -30.60 1.60 2.29
N TYR A 380 -30.25 0.33 2.22
CA TYR A 380 -29.26 -0.28 3.11
C TYR A 380 -27.87 0.32 2.86
N LEU A 381 -27.41 0.33 1.61
CA LEU A 381 -26.06 0.79 1.30
C LEU A 381 -25.88 2.29 1.53
N GLU A 382 -26.90 3.11 1.19
CA GLU A 382 -26.84 4.56 1.45
C GLU A 382 -26.79 4.83 2.96
N SER A 383 -27.66 4.15 3.76
CA SER A 383 -27.64 4.27 5.22
C SER A 383 -26.30 3.84 5.83
N LEU A 384 -25.72 2.74 5.34
CA LEU A 384 -24.42 2.25 5.82
C LEU A 384 -23.28 3.22 5.44
N THR A 385 -23.32 3.79 4.23
CA THR A 385 -22.35 4.80 3.78
C THR A 385 -22.38 6.04 4.68
N ASP A 386 -23.57 6.52 5.06
CA ASP A 386 -23.74 7.70 5.92
C ASP A 386 -23.28 7.44 7.35
N GLU A 387 -23.58 6.26 7.89
CA GLU A 387 -23.14 5.86 9.23
C GLU A 387 -21.63 5.72 9.31
N LEU A 388 -21.00 5.11 8.30
CA LEU A 388 -19.54 5.01 8.21
C LEU A 388 -18.89 6.38 8.14
N GLU A 389 -19.37 7.27 7.25
CA GLU A 389 -18.85 8.64 7.17
C GLU A 389 -18.91 9.34 8.53
N GLY A 390 -20.05 9.27 9.21
CA GLY A 390 -20.25 9.90 10.53
C GLY A 390 -19.29 9.35 11.58
N ARG A 391 -19.06 8.03 11.62
CA ARG A 391 -18.13 7.40 12.57
C ARG A 391 -16.68 7.73 12.26
N ILE A 392 -16.28 7.67 10.99
CA ILE A 392 -14.92 8.01 10.56
C ILE A 392 -14.61 9.46 10.92
N ASP A 393 -15.52 10.39 10.61
CA ASP A 393 -15.35 11.81 10.91
C ASP A 393 -15.26 12.07 12.44
N ALA A 394 -16.09 11.39 13.23
CA ALA A 394 -16.03 11.46 14.69
C ALA A 394 -14.69 10.94 15.23
N ALA A 395 -14.18 9.81 14.70
CA ALA A 395 -12.90 9.23 15.10
C ALA A 395 -11.72 10.16 14.75
N VAL A 396 -11.72 10.75 13.56
CA VAL A 396 -10.69 11.73 13.15
C VAL A 396 -10.67 12.92 14.12
N ARG A 397 -11.86 13.51 14.42
CA ARG A 397 -11.95 14.63 15.36
C ARG A 397 -11.51 14.27 16.78
N GLN A 398 -11.79 13.05 17.24
CA GLN A 398 -11.33 12.58 18.54
C GLN A 398 -9.81 12.52 18.60
N ILE A 399 -9.14 12.00 17.55
CA ILE A 399 -7.68 11.95 17.50
C ILE A 399 -7.09 13.37 17.45
N GLU A 400 -7.61 14.24 16.58
CA GLU A 400 -7.15 15.64 16.49
C GLU A 400 -7.33 16.43 17.80
N ALA A 401 -8.36 16.13 18.59
CA ALA A 401 -8.59 16.75 19.90
C ALA A 401 -7.55 16.33 20.96
N LEU A 402 -6.79 15.24 20.74
CA LEU A 402 -5.72 14.82 21.66
C LEU A 402 -4.46 15.69 21.53
N GLY A 403 -4.30 16.41 20.42
CA GLY A 403 -3.17 17.34 20.22
C GLY A 403 -2.46 17.16 18.89
N ASP A 404 -1.19 17.58 18.85
CA ASP A 404 -0.36 17.49 17.65
C ASP A 404 -0.10 16.05 17.23
N VAL A 405 -0.36 15.75 15.95
CA VAL A 405 -0.22 14.39 15.38
C VAL A 405 1.22 13.87 15.49
N GLY A 406 2.22 14.73 15.28
CA GLY A 406 3.63 14.35 15.45
C GLY A 406 3.94 13.88 16.86
N THR A 407 3.43 14.60 17.87
CA THR A 407 3.55 14.20 19.28
C THR A 407 2.85 12.85 19.53
N LEU A 408 1.71 12.59 18.92
CA LEU A 408 1.02 11.29 19.04
C LEU A 408 1.85 10.14 18.44
N VAL A 409 2.53 10.38 17.31
CA VAL A 409 3.47 9.40 16.74
C VAL A 409 4.62 9.11 17.71
N GLU A 410 5.29 10.15 18.20
CA GLU A 410 6.48 10.03 19.08
C GLU A 410 6.17 9.39 20.43
N THR A 411 4.97 9.61 20.97
CA THR A 411 4.53 9.00 22.23
C THR A 411 4.02 7.56 22.08
N GLY A 412 3.94 7.03 20.85
CA GLY A 412 3.49 5.66 20.58
C GLY A 412 1.98 5.48 20.67
N TYR A 413 1.20 6.56 20.57
CA TYR A 413 -0.27 6.48 20.59
C TYR A 413 -0.80 5.56 19.49
N PHE A 414 -0.33 5.73 18.26
CA PHE A 414 -0.76 4.91 17.13
C PHE A 414 -0.29 3.45 17.25
N ARG A 415 0.93 3.22 17.72
CA ARG A 415 1.42 1.86 18.01
C ARG A 415 0.48 1.08 18.93
N ASN A 416 -0.04 1.74 19.96
CA ASN A 416 -0.99 1.12 20.87
C ASN A 416 -2.32 0.78 20.16
N ILE A 417 -2.79 1.60 19.21
CA ILE A 417 -3.98 1.30 18.40
C ILE A 417 -3.75 -0.01 17.63
N PHE A 418 -2.62 -0.15 16.93
CA PHE A 418 -2.29 -1.37 16.16
C PHE A 418 -2.17 -2.60 17.08
N LEU A 419 -1.50 -2.50 18.21
CA LEU A 419 -1.37 -3.60 19.16
C LEU A 419 -2.74 -4.07 19.67
N HIS A 420 -3.63 -3.13 20.01
CA HIS A 420 -4.98 -3.46 20.45
C HIS A 420 -5.84 -4.02 19.32
N GLY A 421 -5.71 -3.52 18.10
CA GLY A 421 -6.39 -4.02 16.90
C GLY A 421 -6.06 -5.48 16.63
N MET A 422 -4.77 -5.82 16.60
CA MET A 422 -4.30 -7.21 16.41
C MET A 422 -4.75 -8.15 17.52
N ASP A 423 -4.69 -7.71 18.79
CA ASP A 423 -5.18 -8.51 19.93
C ASP A 423 -6.68 -8.74 19.82
N ARG A 424 -7.47 -7.71 19.52
CA ARG A 424 -8.92 -7.80 19.30
C ARG A 424 -9.26 -8.78 18.18
N HIS A 425 -8.60 -8.66 17.02
CA HIS A 425 -8.79 -9.55 15.87
C HIS A 425 -8.47 -11.01 16.24
N SER A 426 -7.33 -11.24 16.89
CA SER A 426 -6.91 -12.58 17.32
C SER A 426 -7.90 -13.22 18.27
N ARG A 427 -8.42 -12.45 19.25
CA ARG A 427 -9.44 -12.94 20.19
C ARG A 427 -10.76 -13.26 19.50
N ALA A 428 -11.20 -12.43 18.54
CA ALA A 428 -12.42 -12.67 17.79
C ALA A 428 -12.34 -13.97 16.97
N VAL A 429 -11.19 -14.26 16.38
CA VAL A 429 -10.95 -15.56 15.69
C VAL A 429 -10.96 -16.71 16.69
N GLN A 430 -10.24 -16.59 17.82
CA GLN A 430 -10.12 -17.65 18.83
C GLN A 430 -11.46 -17.97 19.52
N SER A 431 -12.28 -16.96 19.77
CA SER A 431 -13.60 -17.14 20.38
C SER A 431 -14.68 -17.66 19.42
N GLY A 432 -14.42 -17.60 18.10
CA GLY A 432 -15.41 -17.90 17.07
C GLY A 432 -16.41 -16.76 16.82
N GLU A 433 -16.21 -15.59 17.40
CA GLU A 433 -16.96 -14.36 17.07
C GLU A 433 -16.74 -14.00 15.60
N LEU A 434 -15.47 -13.99 15.15
CA LEU A 434 -15.12 -13.93 13.74
C LEU A 434 -15.03 -15.36 13.19
N ARG A 435 -16.03 -15.75 12.39
CA ARG A 435 -16.09 -17.08 11.78
C ARG A 435 -15.21 -17.18 10.55
N MET A 436 -14.33 -18.17 10.54
CA MET A 436 -13.44 -18.45 9.42
C MET A 436 -13.49 -19.94 9.05
N VAL A 437 -13.97 -20.23 7.84
CA VAL A 437 -14.03 -21.61 7.31
C VAL A 437 -12.61 -22.17 7.23
N GLY A 438 -12.43 -23.36 7.77
CA GLY A 438 -11.14 -24.05 7.85
C GLY A 438 -10.35 -23.74 9.12
N VAL A 439 -10.70 -22.67 9.86
CA VAL A 439 -10.01 -22.27 11.10
C VAL A 439 -10.85 -22.58 12.33
N ASN A 440 -12.05 -22.04 12.42
CA ASN A 440 -12.96 -22.25 13.55
C ASN A 440 -14.36 -22.73 13.12
N GLU A 441 -14.63 -22.81 11.81
CA GLU A 441 -15.83 -23.39 11.21
C GLU A 441 -15.43 -24.40 10.12
N HIS A 442 -16.16 -25.50 9.99
CA HIS A 442 -15.95 -26.53 8.98
C HIS A 442 -14.49 -27.02 8.87
N VAL A 443 -13.87 -27.24 10.03
CA VAL A 443 -12.47 -27.67 10.14
C VAL A 443 -12.35 -29.12 9.67
N ILE A 444 -11.32 -29.42 8.87
CA ILE A 444 -10.88 -30.77 8.52
C ILE A 444 -9.49 -31.04 9.09
N ALA A 445 -9.12 -32.30 9.23
CA ALA A 445 -7.77 -32.63 9.69
C ALA A 445 -6.74 -32.22 8.61
N PRO A 446 -5.56 -31.70 9.00
CA PRO A 446 -4.54 -31.27 8.02
C PRO A 446 -4.10 -32.38 7.04
N GLU A 447 -4.11 -33.62 7.49
CA GLU A 447 -3.80 -34.80 6.68
C GLU A 447 -4.84 -35.08 5.59
N ASP A 448 -6.08 -34.62 5.76
CA ASP A 448 -7.16 -34.74 4.79
C ASP A 448 -7.19 -33.60 3.78
N ASP A 449 -6.41 -32.53 4.04
CA ASP A 449 -6.27 -31.39 3.13
C ASP A 449 -5.10 -31.62 2.16
N TRP A 450 -5.42 -32.28 1.03
CA TRP A 450 -4.43 -32.60 0.00
C TRP A 450 -3.77 -31.36 -0.60
N PHE A 451 -4.50 -30.25 -0.71
CA PHE A 451 -3.99 -29.00 -1.29
C PHE A 451 -3.01 -28.30 -0.33
N LEU A 452 -3.31 -28.31 0.97
CA LEU A 452 -2.39 -27.82 2.00
C LEU A 452 -1.06 -28.55 1.95
N ARG A 453 -1.09 -29.89 1.80
CA ARG A 453 0.14 -30.71 1.75
C ARG A 453 1.02 -30.32 0.58
N ASP A 454 0.45 -30.15 -0.62
CA ASP A 454 1.19 -29.78 -1.82
C ASP A 454 1.85 -28.37 -1.72
N ILE A 455 1.18 -27.42 -1.05
CA ILE A 455 1.72 -26.07 -0.83
C ILE A 455 2.78 -26.07 0.28
N ALA A 456 2.53 -26.74 1.40
CA ALA A 456 3.39 -26.70 2.58
C ALA A 456 4.78 -27.32 2.32
N GLU A 457 4.94 -28.16 1.30
CA GLU A 457 6.23 -28.71 0.89
C GLU A 457 7.11 -27.71 0.13
N GLN A 458 6.52 -26.62 -0.39
CA GLN A 458 7.24 -25.60 -1.12
C GLN A 458 7.97 -24.66 -0.14
N ARG A 459 9.31 -24.70 -0.15
CA ARG A 459 10.14 -23.83 0.68
C ARG A 459 10.78 -22.71 -0.14
N PHE A 460 10.94 -21.57 0.50
CA PHE A 460 11.71 -20.44 -0.01
C PHE A 460 13.08 -20.45 0.67
N GLU A 461 14.11 -20.45 -0.16
CA GLU A 461 15.48 -20.26 0.33
C GLU A 461 15.91 -18.81 0.05
N PRO A 462 16.66 -18.19 0.96
CA PRO A 462 17.26 -16.88 0.72
C PRO A 462 18.12 -16.86 -0.55
N ASP A 463 18.12 -15.73 -1.26
CA ASP A 463 18.95 -15.58 -2.47
C ASP A 463 20.39 -15.25 -2.09
N TYR A 464 21.12 -16.27 -1.62
CA TYR A 464 22.54 -16.15 -1.26
C TYR A 464 23.41 -15.70 -2.46
N ALA A 465 23.03 -16.07 -3.69
CA ALA A 465 23.78 -15.67 -4.88
C ALA A 465 23.69 -14.15 -5.09
N HIS A 466 22.54 -13.55 -4.81
CA HIS A 466 22.38 -12.10 -4.84
C HIS A 466 23.25 -11.43 -3.76
N VAL A 467 23.27 -11.95 -2.53
CA VAL A 467 24.13 -11.44 -1.45
C VAL A 467 25.60 -11.42 -1.88
N GLU A 468 26.10 -12.54 -2.43
CA GLU A 468 27.49 -12.63 -2.90
C GLU A 468 27.76 -11.69 -4.09
N SER A 469 26.78 -11.45 -4.96
CA SER A 469 26.90 -10.48 -6.05
C SER A 469 27.10 -9.05 -5.54
N ILE A 470 26.40 -8.65 -4.48
CA ILE A 470 26.55 -7.35 -3.84
C ILE A 470 27.94 -7.22 -3.18
N ARG A 471 28.38 -8.24 -2.47
CA ARG A 471 29.72 -8.26 -1.85
C ARG A 471 30.84 -8.13 -2.89
N ALA A 472 30.72 -8.84 -4.01
CA ALA A 472 31.71 -8.79 -5.08
C ALA A 472 31.70 -7.44 -5.83
N TRP A 473 30.53 -6.78 -5.93
CA TRP A 473 30.40 -5.50 -6.60
C TRP A 473 30.92 -4.32 -5.78
N ARG A 474 30.74 -4.30 -4.45
CA ARG A 474 31.14 -3.17 -3.59
C ARG A 474 32.56 -2.64 -3.85
N PRO A 475 33.61 -3.48 -3.96
CA PRO A 475 34.96 -3.00 -4.18
C PRO A 475 35.22 -2.46 -5.61
N THR A 476 34.28 -2.59 -6.54
CA THR A 476 34.43 -2.12 -7.93
C THR A 476 33.93 -0.70 -8.16
N ARG A 477 33.32 -0.09 -7.13
CA ARG A 477 32.71 1.26 -7.20
C ARG A 477 33.76 2.37 -7.26
N ASP A 478 33.37 3.54 -7.79
CA ASP A 478 34.18 4.76 -7.69
C ASP A 478 34.08 5.33 -6.25
N ASP A 479 35.07 5.08 -5.46
CA ASP A 479 35.15 5.50 -4.07
C ASP A 479 35.08 7.02 -3.88
N VAL A 480 35.52 7.83 -4.85
CA VAL A 480 35.52 9.29 -4.73
C VAL A 480 34.12 9.84 -4.93
N ALA A 481 33.44 9.42 -6.00
CA ALA A 481 32.06 9.82 -6.31
C ALA A 481 31.11 9.32 -5.21
N LEU A 482 31.25 8.08 -4.77
CA LEU A 482 30.44 7.48 -3.71
C LEU A 482 30.54 8.28 -2.40
N ARG A 483 31.77 8.54 -1.91
CA ARG A 483 31.96 9.29 -0.67
C ARG A 483 31.41 10.70 -0.75
N ALA A 484 31.59 11.38 -1.88
CA ALA A 484 31.05 12.72 -2.07
C ALA A 484 29.50 12.71 -2.06
N GLY A 485 28.86 11.73 -2.70
CA GLY A 485 27.40 11.56 -2.71
C GLY A 485 26.85 11.29 -1.30
N LEU A 486 27.47 10.36 -0.56
CA LEU A 486 27.05 10.01 0.80
C LEU A 486 27.25 11.16 1.79
N GLU A 487 28.37 11.90 1.68
CA GLU A 487 28.60 13.10 2.49
C GLU A 487 27.52 14.15 2.27
N HIS A 488 27.14 14.37 1.01
CA HIS A 488 26.07 15.32 0.67
C HIS A 488 24.72 14.89 1.26
N VAL A 489 24.39 13.57 1.28
CA VAL A 489 23.19 13.07 1.98
C VAL A 489 23.26 13.37 3.48
N ARG A 490 24.41 13.15 4.11
CA ARG A 490 24.62 13.39 5.54
C ARG A 490 24.45 14.87 5.89
N GLU A 491 25.08 15.76 5.12
CA GLU A 491 24.96 17.21 5.28
C GLU A 491 23.51 17.69 5.10
N ALA A 492 22.83 17.22 4.05
CA ALA A 492 21.44 17.56 3.80
C ALA A 492 20.50 17.05 4.90
N SER A 493 20.80 15.89 5.49
CA SER A 493 20.02 15.37 6.62
C SER A 493 20.19 16.24 7.88
N ALA A 494 21.39 16.77 8.10
CA ALA A 494 21.69 17.65 9.24
C ALA A 494 21.04 19.04 9.12
N ASP A 495 20.75 19.51 7.92
CA ASP A 495 20.09 20.79 7.66
C ASP A 495 18.55 20.58 7.48
N PRO A 496 17.71 21.08 8.40
CA PRO A 496 16.26 20.90 8.33
C PRO A 496 15.60 21.50 7.06
N GLU A 497 16.22 22.50 6.44
CA GLU A 497 15.69 23.23 5.29
C GLU A 497 16.16 22.66 3.94
N ALA A 498 17.18 21.78 3.93
CA ALA A 498 17.71 21.21 2.71
C ALA A 498 16.74 20.18 2.08
N ASP A 499 16.70 20.12 0.74
CA ASP A 499 16.03 19.03 0.01
C ASP A 499 16.81 17.72 0.17
N LEU A 500 16.11 16.63 0.46
CA LEU A 500 16.72 15.30 0.59
C LEU A 500 16.75 14.51 -0.71
N MET A 501 15.81 14.75 -1.64
CA MET A 501 15.70 13.93 -2.85
C MET A 501 16.87 14.14 -3.83
N GLY A 502 17.33 15.38 -4.01
CA GLY A 502 18.50 15.66 -4.84
C GLY A 502 19.75 14.90 -4.42
N PRO A 503 20.19 15.03 -3.14
CA PRO A 503 21.29 14.24 -2.60
C PRO A 503 21.11 12.73 -2.69
N ILE A 504 19.89 12.20 -2.40
CA ILE A 504 19.59 10.76 -2.49
C ILE A 504 19.74 10.25 -3.93
N VAL A 505 19.18 10.97 -4.91
CA VAL A 505 19.32 10.62 -6.34
C VAL A 505 20.78 10.62 -6.75
N ALA A 506 21.55 11.65 -6.37
CA ALA A 506 22.97 11.76 -6.72
C ALA A 506 23.81 10.65 -6.07
N ALA A 507 23.56 10.30 -4.82
CA ALA A 507 24.26 9.23 -4.13
C ALA A 507 23.94 7.86 -4.76
N LEU A 508 22.67 7.59 -5.07
CA LEU A 508 22.26 6.35 -5.73
C LEU A 508 22.83 6.25 -7.16
N ASP A 509 22.93 7.38 -7.88
CA ASP A 509 23.58 7.43 -9.19
C ASP A 509 25.10 7.19 -9.12
N ALA A 510 25.72 7.57 -8.01
CA ALA A 510 27.12 7.29 -7.67
C ALA A 510 27.35 5.90 -7.04
N ASP A 511 26.42 4.97 -7.25
CA ASP A 511 26.48 3.58 -6.76
C ASP A 511 26.42 3.41 -5.23
N ALA A 512 25.83 4.37 -4.50
CA ALA A 512 25.47 4.14 -3.11
C ALA A 512 24.32 3.13 -2.99
N THR A 513 24.27 2.41 -1.87
CA THR A 513 23.18 1.49 -1.56
C THR A 513 22.12 2.17 -0.68
N ILE A 514 20.92 1.54 -0.60
CA ILE A 514 19.85 2.00 0.28
C ILE A 514 20.30 2.06 1.74
N GLY A 515 21.06 1.04 2.19
CA GLY A 515 21.58 0.98 3.56
C GLY A 515 22.59 2.08 3.83
N GLU A 516 23.51 2.37 2.89
CA GLU A 516 24.48 3.46 3.01
C GLU A 516 23.80 4.83 3.02
N ILE A 517 22.82 5.08 2.13
CA ILE A 517 22.04 6.32 2.06
C ILE A 517 21.28 6.53 3.39
N THR A 518 20.54 5.51 3.85
CA THR A 518 19.74 5.60 5.07
C THR A 518 20.64 5.74 6.31
N GLY A 519 21.81 5.07 6.30
CA GLY A 519 22.84 5.26 7.33
C GLY A 519 23.30 6.72 7.43
N CYS A 520 23.60 7.35 6.30
CA CYS A 520 23.99 8.77 6.25
C CYS A 520 22.87 9.71 6.70
N LEU A 521 21.60 9.41 6.35
CA LEU A 521 20.45 10.17 6.87
C LEU A 521 20.39 10.13 8.40
N ARG A 522 20.68 9.00 9.00
CA ARG A 522 20.72 8.84 10.47
C ARG A 522 21.91 9.52 11.11
N GLU A 523 23.10 9.38 10.52
CA GLU A 523 24.32 10.04 10.99
C GLU A 523 24.20 11.57 10.98
N GLY A 524 23.57 12.15 9.95
CA GLY A 524 23.28 13.58 9.89
C GLY A 524 22.38 14.07 11.05
N LEU A 525 21.60 13.17 11.65
CA LEU A 525 20.78 13.42 12.84
C LEU A 525 21.50 13.10 14.15
N GLY A 526 22.77 12.69 14.11
CA GLY A 526 23.53 12.27 15.29
C GLY A 526 23.14 10.88 15.79
N LEU A 527 22.49 10.06 14.98
CA LEU A 527 22.12 8.67 15.29
C LEU A 527 23.17 7.70 14.71
N PRO A 528 23.26 6.46 15.23
CA PRO A 528 24.08 5.43 14.62
C PRO A 528 23.66 5.16 13.17
N GLY A 529 24.62 5.07 12.25
CA GLY A 529 24.34 4.75 10.84
C GLY A 529 23.68 3.36 10.69
N ASP A 530 24.22 2.35 11.39
CA ASP A 530 23.58 1.03 11.51
C ASP A 530 22.61 1.03 12.71
N PRO A 531 21.29 0.78 12.49
CA PRO A 531 20.29 0.78 13.55
C PRO A 531 20.50 -0.33 14.59
N PHE A 532 21.19 -1.40 14.22
CA PHE A 532 21.48 -2.53 15.11
C PHE A 532 22.85 -2.44 15.76
N GLU A 533 23.66 -1.42 15.42
CA GLU A 533 25.03 -1.25 15.91
C GLU A 533 25.86 -2.54 15.78
N PHE A 534 25.66 -3.31 14.70
CA PHE A 534 26.23 -4.64 14.56
C PHE A 534 27.77 -4.61 14.56
N ALA A 535 28.35 -3.58 13.96
CA ALA A 535 29.80 -3.40 13.94
C ALA A 535 30.35 -3.08 15.34
N ALA A 536 29.63 -2.25 16.12
CA ALA A 536 30.01 -1.90 17.49
C ALA A 536 29.90 -3.10 18.44
N ARG A 537 28.86 -3.94 18.28
CA ARG A 537 28.67 -5.16 19.09
C ARG A 537 29.72 -6.22 18.83
N ARG A 538 30.24 -6.35 17.60
CA ARG A 538 31.34 -7.27 17.27
C ARG A 538 32.66 -6.91 17.94
N GLN A 539 32.87 -5.63 18.27
CA GLN A 539 34.08 -5.15 18.94
C GLN A 539 33.96 -5.21 20.47
N ALA A 540 32.78 -5.47 21.02
CA ALA A 540 32.60 -5.61 22.47
C ALA A 540 33.21 -6.95 22.96
N PRO A 541 34.13 -6.94 23.92
CA PRO A 541 34.72 -8.17 24.42
C PRO A 541 33.68 -9.00 25.19
N GLY A 542 33.37 -10.20 24.68
CA GLY A 542 32.55 -11.19 25.40
C GLY A 542 31.37 -11.82 24.67
N ILE A 543 31.01 -11.38 23.45
CA ILE A 543 29.99 -12.06 22.67
C ILE A 543 30.67 -12.99 21.65
N ARG A 544 30.70 -14.28 21.94
CA ARG A 544 31.03 -15.32 20.96
C ARG A 544 29.75 -15.66 20.18
N THR A 545 29.81 -15.51 18.88
CA THR A 545 28.77 -15.97 17.92
C THR A 545 28.65 -17.48 17.91
#